data_b01c9d0a8cb7f36f76aab0278bd4aa56
#
_entry.id   b01c9d0a8cb7f36f76aab0278bd4aa56
#
_cell.length_a   1.000
_cell.length_b   1.000
_cell.length_c   1.000
_cell.angle_alpha   90.00
_cell.angle_beta   90.00
_cell.angle_gamma   90.00
#
_symmetry.space_group_name_H-M   'P 1'
#
loop_
_entity.id
_entity.type
_entity.pdbx_description
1 polymer ?
#
loop_
_entity_poly.entity_id
_entity_poly.type
_entity_poly.pdbx_seq_one_letter_code
_entity_poly.pdbx_strand_id
1 'polypeptide(L)'
;WTVSTNTSSYTDLMKTLRIGAYAYLREWTLSRVWDEYRPFILVAIVALLGLLAHSAILEKLVRRRTEELERVHAGQQAAERHAREMTERLDQLQRAGAVGQISSIVAHEMKQPLAVIQNLSRGTIRMIEDEPETLDEVSKAVESINDEAGRAAAIIDRVRTYSQGRSERRAVEFSDALHDAVTQFHATRRGRLARIVFGRIDRGEVWIDPLDLELIIINLLANAVDAAKNVEDPRVFVELLRIPGSPASEAALELHVSDNGPRISDDAFDSLGKRLLKSTKPGGLGLGLSIVRTLAENCVGRLSFERSAGDGITAVVVLPVMHSKEAKRS
;
A
#
# COMPACT_ATOMS: atom_id res chain seq x y z
N TRP A 1 20.60 122.39 -4.46
CA TRP A 1 20.55 121.48 -3.28
C TRP A 1 20.62 120.04 -3.78
N THR A 2 21.79 119.49 -3.74
CA THR A 2 21.99 118.07 -4.01
C THR A 2 21.95 117.38 -2.64
N VAL A 3 20.88 116.63 -2.42
CA VAL A 3 20.82 115.73 -1.25
C VAL A 3 21.67 114.49 -1.57
N SER A 4 22.88 114.51 -1.03
CA SER A 4 23.72 113.32 -1.01
C SER A 4 23.05 112.33 -0.10
N THR A 5 22.33 111.38 -0.64
CA THR A 5 21.83 110.21 0.11
C THR A 5 23.03 109.42 0.55
N ASN A 6 23.30 109.36 1.88
CA ASN A 6 24.37 108.57 2.45
C ASN A 6 24.02 107.12 2.35
N THR A 7 24.28 106.53 1.19
CA THR A 7 24.04 105.12 0.91
C THR A 7 24.83 104.15 1.85
N SER A 8 25.95 104.68 2.38
CA SER A 8 26.75 103.84 3.32
C SER A 8 26.00 103.60 4.62
N SER A 9 25.34 104.69 5.17
CA SER A 9 24.54 104.52 6.43
C SER A 9 23.35 103.55 6.26
N TYR A 10 22.71 103.54 5.08
CA TYR A 10 21.64 102.58 4.83
C TYR A 10 22.17 101.17 4.72
N THR A 11 23.27 100.91 4.02
CA THR A 11 23.88 99.57 3.93
C THR A 11 24.43 99.10 5.26
N ASP A 12 25.00 99.99 6.08
CA ASP A 12 25.46 99.62 7.43
C ASP A 12 24.29 99.33 8.40
N LEU A 13 23.15 100.04 8.25
CA LEU A 13 21.95 99.76 8.99
C LEU A 13 21.38 98.37 8.61
N MET A 14 21.32 98.06 7.32
CA MET A 14 20.84 96.80 6.81
C MET A 14 21.74 95.63 7.24
N LYS A 15 23.09 95.87 7.26
CA LYS A 15 24.05 94.89 7.81
C LYS A 15 23.82 94.65 9.29
N THR A 16 23.64 95.74 10.05
CA THR A 16 23.44 95.61 11.51
C THR A 16 22.14 94.97 11.84
N LEU A 17 21.08 95.25 11.12
CA LEU A 17 19.77 94.61 11.29
C LEU A 17 19.67 93.26 10.60
N ARG A 18 20.68 92.85 9.82
CA ARG A 18 20.68 91.52 9.09
C ARG A 18 19.41 91.27 8.30
N ILE A 19 18.95 92.27 7.57
CA ILE A 19 17.71 92.26 6.75
C ILE A 19 18.08 92.35 5.26
N GLY A 20 17.20 91.82 4.38
CA GLY A 20 17.37 91.82 2.94
C GLY A 20 18.56 90.97 2.50
N ALA A 21 19.43 91.52 1.64
CA ALA A 21 20.60 90.83 1.07
C ALA A 21 21.59 90.36 2.15
N TYR A 22 21.51 90.87 3.36
CA TYR A 22 22.38 90.47 4.51
C TYR A 22 21.73 89.49 5.45
N ALA A 23 20.55 88.94 5.14
CA ALA A 23 19.86 87.96 5.91
C ALA A 23 20.69 86.65 6.13
N TYR A 24 21.63 86.38 5.18
CA TYR A 24 22.54 85.21 5.32
C TYR A 24 23.57 85.39 6.43
N LEU A 25 23.82 86.57 6.97
CA LEU A 25 24.70 86.80 8.11
C LEU A 25 24.06 86.50 9.45
N ARG A 26 22.84 86.01 9.42
CA ARG A 26 22.12 85.59 10.63
C ARG A 26 22.76 84.33 11.18
N GLU A 27 23.46 84.50 12.28
CA GLU A 27 24.12 83.34 12.93
C GLU A 27 23.11 82.28 13.39
N TRP A 28 23.35 81.05 12.95
CA TRP A 28 22.61 79.88 13.45
C TRP A 28 23.07 79.54 14.86
N THR A 29 22.36 80.01 15.88
CA THR A 29 22.63 79.61 17.24
C THR A 29 21.70 78.43 17.63
N LEU A 30 22.19 77.52 18.42
CA LEU A 30 21.43 76.37 18.88
C LEU A 30 20.11 76.78 19.57
N SER A 31 20.10 77.90 20.33
CA SER A 31 18.92 78.48 20.95
C SER A 31 17.85 78.85 19.94
N ARG A 32 18.23 79.52 18.84
CA ARG A 32 17.30 79.99 17.81
C ARG A 32 16.74 78.81 16.98
N VAL A 33 17.57 77.85 16.64
CA VAL A 33 17.11 76.60 16.00
C VAL A 33 16.11 75.91 16.90
N TRP A 34 16.36 75.87 18.18
CA TRP A 34 15.45 75.29 19.18
C TRP A 34 14.10 76.00 19.20
N ASP A 35 14.10 77.34 19.29
CA ASP A 35 12.87 78.13 19.42
C ASP A 35 12.02 78.08 18.13
N GLU A 36 12.64 78.11 16.94
CA GLU A 36 11.97 78.06 15.66
C GLU A 36 11.48 76.69 15.29
N TYR A 37 12.26 75.64 15.54
CA TYR A 37 11.97 74.24 15.11
C TYR A 37 11.50 73.33 16.26
N ARG A 38 11.42 73.84 17.50
CA ARG A 38 10.96 73.08 18.67
C ARG A 38 9.68 72.26 18.43
N PRO A 39 8.60 72.78 17.81
CA PRO A 39 7.37 72.04 17.59
C PRO A 39 7.60 70.87 16.58
N PHE A 40 8.41 71.10 15.55
CA PHE A 40 8.72 70.06 14.57
C PHE A 40 9.63 68.97 15.15
N ILE A 41 10.60 69.37 15.96
CA ILE A 41 11.49 68.40 16.66
C ILE A 41 10.70 67.53 17.63
N LEU A 42 9.75 68.10 18.38
CA LEU A 42 8.91 67.37 19.29
C LEU A 42 8.00 66.38 18.53
N VAL A 43 7.40 66.79 17.43
CA VAL A 43 6.58 65.88 16.58
C VAL A 43 7.44 64.79 16.01
N ALA A 44 8.65 65.05 15.51
CA ALA A 44 9.56 64.04 14.99
C ALA A 44 9.97 63.04 16.08
N ILE A 45 10.26 63.49 17.32
CA ILE A 45 10.58 62.59 18.45
C ILE A 45 9.40 61.72 18.80
N VAL A 46 8.18 62.28 18.89
CA VAL A 46 6.96 61.49 19.19
C VAL A 46 6.69 60.47 18.09
N ALA A 47 6.84 60.84 16.82
CA ALA A 47 6.71 59.95 15.68
C ALA A 47 7.74 58.80 15.74
N LEU A 48 9.01 59.14 16.02
CA LEU A 48 10.08 58.15 16.19
C LEU A 48 9.79 57.15 17.33
N LEU A 49 9.39 57.69 18.46
CA LEU A 49 9.00 56.86 19.61
C LEU A 49 7.81 55.97 19.32
N GLY A 50 6.82 56.49 18.59
CA GLY A 50 5.66 55.72 18.12
C GLY A 50 6.07 54.61 17.16
N LEU A 51 6.97 54.84 16.23
CA LEU A 51 7.52 53.82 15.31
C LEU A 51 8.31 52.76 16.08
N LEU A 52 9.15 53.15 17.03
CA LEU A 52 9.89 52.20 17.83
C LEU A 52 8.96 51.31 18.72
N ALA A 53 7.96 51.92 19.32
CA ALA A 53 6.97 51.18 20.11
C ALA A 53 6.13 50.22 19.18
N HIS A 54 5.74 50.66 18.01
CA HIS A 54 5.03 49.85 17.04
C HIS A 54 5.89 48.66 16.57
N SER A 55 7.17 48.93 16.22
CA SER A 55 8.11 47.87 15.85
C SER A 55 8.28 46.82 16.97
N ALA A 56 8.44 47.25 18.20
CA ALA A 56 8.57 46.33 19.36
C ALA A 56 7.30 45.50 19.60
N ILE A 57 6.11 46.09 19.41
CA ILE A 57 4.83 45.38 19.52
C ILE A 57 4.71 44.32 18.40
N LEU A 58 5.02 44.73 17.15
CA LEU A 58 5.00 43.81 16.01
C LEU A 58 5.97 42.65 16.20
N GLU A 59 7.20 42.94 16.59
CA GLU A 59 8.20 41.89 16.87
C GLU A 59 7.73 40.90 17.92
N LYS A 60 7.15 41.41 19.01
CA LYS A 60 6.57 40.55 20.06
C LYS A 60 5.38 39.74 19.58
N LEU A 61 4.53 40.29 18.72
CA LEU A 61 3.38 39.59 18.16
C LEU A 61 3.82 38.47 17.19
N VAL A 62 4.75 38.80 16.29
CA VAL A 62 5.32 37.83 15.33
C VAL A 62 5.99 36.67 16.10
N ARG A 63 6.83 37.00 17.08
CA ARG A 63 7.49 35.97 17.89
C ARG A 63 6.51 35.04 18.59
N ARG A 64 5.45 35.57 19.20
CA ARG A 64 4.40 34.76 19.82
C ARG A 64 3.70 33.86 18.80
N ARG A 65 3.37 34.37 17.63
CA ARG A 65 2.73 33.59 16.57
C ARG A 65 3.63 32.51 16.01
N THR A 66 4.92 32.78 15.86
CA THR A 66 5.91 31.77 15.42
C THR A 66 6.05 30.66 16.45
N GLU A 67 6.17 31.00 17.74
CA GLU A 67 6.23 30.01 18.82
C GLU A 67 4.95 29.15 18.89
N GLU A 68 3.79 29.74 18.68
CA GLU A 68 2.51 29.03 18.65
C GLU A 68 2.42 28.06 17.46
N LEU A 69 2.82 28.51 16.25
CA LEU A 69 2.89 27.67 15.06
C LEU A 69 3.88 26.52 15.20
N GLU A 70 5.06 26.76 15.74
CA GLU A 70 6.07 25.73 16.01
C GLU A 70 5.53 24.65 16.97
N ARG A 71 4.82 25.05 18.04
CA ARG A 71 4.18 24.10 18.97
C ARG A 71 3.11 23.26 18.29
N VAL A 72 2.25 23.87 17.46
CA VAL A 72 1.22 23.15 16.70
C VAL A 72 1.86 22.18 15.71
N HIS A 73 2.86 22.61 14.96
CA HIS A 73 3.58 21.73 14.02
C HIS A 73 4.30 20.59 14.72
N ALA A 74 4.97 20.84 15.86
CA ALA A 74 5.60 19.79 16.65
C ALA A 74 4.56 18.78 17.17
N GLY A 75 3.41 19.26 17.62
CA GLY A 75 2.29 18.41 18.04
C GLY A 75 1.72 17.55 16.89
N GLN A 76 1.55 18.14 15.70
CA GLN A 76 1.10 17.40 14.52
C GLN A 76 2.09 16.32 14.10
N GLN A 77 3.39 16.65 14.04
CA GLN A 77 4.42 15.67 13.71
C GLN A 77 4.51 14.53 14.72
N ALA A 78 4.35 14.83 16.00
CA ALA A 78 4.31 13.80 17.05
C ALA A 78 3.07 12.89 16.89
N ALA A 79 1.90 13.46 16.59
CA ALA A 79 0.67 12.71 16.35
C ALA A 79 0.78 11.82 15.09
N GLU A 80 1.37 12.34 14.01
CA GLU A 80 1.61 11.55 12.79
C GLU A 80 2.57 10.37 13.01
N ARG A 81 3.66 10.60 13.77
CA ARG A 81 4.59 9.52 14.13
C ARG A 81 3.88 8.45 14.97
N HIS A 82 3.10 8.86 15.95
CA HIS A 82 2.34 7.93 16.80
C HIS A 82 1.29 7.15 15.98
N ALA A 83 0.61 7.79 15.03
CA ALA A 83 -0.33 7.13 14.14
C ALA A 83 0.36 6.08 13.25
N ARG A 84 1.54 6.40 12.70
CA ARG A 84 2.35 5.45 11.91
C ARG A 84 2.81 4.26 12.76
N GLU A 85 3.38 4.51 13.94
CA GLU A 85 3.78 3.44 14.86
C GLU A 85 2.61 2.54 15.27
N MET A 86 1.42 3.13 15.48
CA MET A 86 0.23 2.37 15.83
C MET A 86 -0.26 1.52 14.66
N THR A 87 -0.21 2.04 13.43
CA THR A 87 -0.55 1.31 12.21
C THR A 87 0.41 0.13 12.00
N GLU A 88 1.72 0.34 12.15
CA GLU A 88 2.72 -0.73 12.08
C GLU A 88 2.50 -1.81 13.15
N ARG A 89 2.17 -1.41 14.39
CA ARG A 89 1.84 -2.37 15.46
C ARG A 89 0.56 -3.15 15.18
N LEU A 90 -0.47 -2.50 14.64
CA LEU A 90 -1.70 -3.17 14.24
C LEU A 90 -1.44 -4.18 13.11
N ASP A 91 -0.63 -3.81 12.12
CA ASP A 91 -0.21 -4.72 11.06
C ASP A 91 0.57 -5.94 11.61
N GLN A 92 1.48 -5.70 12.57
CA GLN A 92 2.21 -6.79 13.24
C GLN A 92 1.27 -7.69 14.05
N LEU A 93 0.30 -7.12 14.79
CA LEU A 93 -0.68 -7.88 15.56
C LEU A 93 -1.66 -8.64 14.66
N GLN A 94 -2.10 -8.05 13.54
CA GLN A 94 -2.91 -8.76 12.54
C GLN A 94 -2.13 -9.94 11.93
N ARG A 95 -0.85 -9.75 11.60
CA ARG A 95 0.02 -10.83 11.10
C ARG A 95 0.24 -11.90 12.17
N ALA A 96 0.51 -11.53 13.42
CA ALA A 96 0.66 -12.48 14.53
C ALA A 96 -0.65 -13.24 14.84
N GLY A 97 -1.80 -12.57 14.79
CA GLY A 97 -3.12 -13.19 14.94
C GLY A 97 -3.44 -14.15 13.80
N ALA A 98 -3.13 -13.78 12.57
CA ALA A 98 -3.25 -14.63 11.40
C ALA A 98 -2.32 -15.87 11.50
N VAL A 99 -1.07 -15.69 11.95
CA VAL A 99 -0.12 -16.80 12.23
C VAL A 99 -0.66 -17.72 13.32
N GLY A 100 -1.31 -17.20 14.37
CA GLY A 100 -1.93 -18.02 15.43
C GLY A 100 -3.09 -18.90 14.92
N GLN A 101 -3.96 -18.34 14.08
CA GLN A 101 -5.02 -19.11 13.39
C GLN A 101 -4.43 -20.08 12.36
N ILE A 102 -3.44 -19.66 11.59
CA ILE A 102 -2.73 -20.48 10.62
C ILE A 102 -1.98 -21.62 11.32
N SER A 103 -1.38 -21.42 12.50
CA SER A 103 -0.62 -22.47 13.21
C SER A 103 -1.45 -23.69 13.54
N SER A 104 -2.70 -23.55 13.97
CA SER A 104 -3.61 -24.68 14.21
C SER A 104 -3.97 -25.41 12.91
N ILE A 105 -4.15 -24.66 11.85
CA ILE A 105 -4.52 -25.12 10.52
C ILE A 105 -3.34 -25.83 9.86
N VAL A 106 -2.16 -25.22 9.92
CA VAL A 106 -0.91 -25.80 9.42
C VAL A 106 -0.57 -27.09 10.12
N ALA A 107 -0.70 -27.15 11.45
CA ALA A 107 -0.49 -28.38 12.20
C ALA A 107 -1.43 -29.50 11.74
N HIS A 108 -2.66 -29.18 11.36
CA HIS A 108 -3.61 -30.14 10.81
C HIS A 108 -3.29 -30.55 9.38
N GLU A 109 -2.95 -29.59 8.51
CA GLU A 109 -2.51 -29.85 7.12
C GLU A 109 -1.21 -30.66 7.05
N MET A 110 -0.30 -30.43 7.97
CA MET A 110 0.94 -31.22 8.07
C MET A 110 0.68 -32.67 8.58
N LYS A 111 -0.31 -32.87 9.48
CA LYS A 111 -0.64 -34.19 9.93
C LYS A 111 -1.15 -35.10 8.82
N GLN A 112 -1.82 -34.55 7.79
CA GLN A 112 -2.40 -35.32 6.70
C GLN A 112 -1.35 -35.98 5.79
N PRO A 113 -0.44 -35.25 5.12
CA PRO A 113 0.60 -35.87 4.29
C PRO A 113 1.51 -36.78 5.12
N LEU A 114 1.81 -36.40 6.37
CA LEU A 114 2.59 -37.26 7.25
C LEU A 114 1.88 -38.57 7.58
N ALA A 115 0.56 -38.57 7.81
CA ALA A 115 -0.21 -39.78 8.03
C ALA A 115 -0.25 -40.67 6.77
N VAL A 116 -0.38 -40.08 5.58
CA VAL A 116 -0.33 -40.79 4.29
C VAL A 116 1.06 -41.40 4.07
N ILE A 117 2.12 -40.63 4.29
CA ILE A 117 3.50 -41.11 4.22
C ILE A 117 3.72 -42.28 5.16
N GLN A 118 3.27 -42.21 6.44
CA GLN A 118 3.40 -43.28 7.41
C GLN A 118 2.64 -44.52 6.99
N ASN A 119 1.41 -44.38 6.48
CA ASN A 119 0.62 -45.51 6.04
C ASN A 119 1.21 -46.20 4.81
N LEU A 120 1.63 -45.42 3.81
CA LEU A 120 2.30 -45.96 2.61
C LEU A 120 3.63 -46.64 2.98
N SER A 121 4.45 -45.99 3.83
CA SER A 121 5.71 -46.61 4.28
C SER A 121 5.49 -47.96 4.98
N ARG A 122 4.51 -48.05 5.90
CA ARG A 122 4.16 -49.30 6.57
C ARG A 122 3.66 -50.37 5.59
N GLY A 123 2.81 -49.95 4.63
CA GLY A 123 2.33 -50.84 3.56
C GLY A 123 3.46 -51.36 2.70
N THR A 124 4.38 -50.46 2.29
CA THR A 124 5.55 -50.82 1.47
C THR A 124 6.49 -51.82 2.22
N ILE A 125 6.74 -51.58 3.51
CA ILE A 125 7.55 -52.51 4.32
C ILE A 125 6.90 -53.88 4.33
N ARG A 126 5.58 -54.00 4.58
CA ARG A 126 4.88 -55.31 4.57
C ARG A 126 4.92 -55.99 3.19
N MET A 127 4.73 -55.21 2.09
CA MET A 127 4.86 -55.75 0.73
C MET A 127 6.22 -56.38 0.48
N ILE A 128 7.31 -55.71 0.94
CA ILE A 128 8.68 -56.21 0.80
C ILE A 128 8.89 -57.49 1.66
N GLU A 129 8.28 -57.57 2.85
CA GLU A 129 8.41 -58.70 3.77
C GLU A 129 7.62 -59.92 3.31
N ASP A 130 6.38 -59.70 2.81
CA ASP A 130 5.44 -60.79 2.49
C ASP A 130 5.59 -61.29 1.01
N GLU A 131 5.88 -60.39 0.05
CA GLU A 131 5.97 -60.70 -1.39
C GLU A 131 7.12 -59.94 -2.07
N PRO A 132 8.36 -60.47 -2.09
CA PRO A 132 9.53 -59.79 -2.62
C PRO A 132 9.51 -59.47 -4.14
N GLU A 133 8.57 -60.07 -4.91
CA GLU A 133 8.49 -59.92 -6.36
C GLU A 133 7.67 -58.69 -6.84
N THR A 134 7.14 -57.87 -5.90
CA THR A 134 6.26 -56.72 -6.19
C THR A 134 7.03 -55.39 -6.32
N LEU A 135 8.19 -55.38 -6.95
CA LEU A 135 9.04 -54.18 -7.16
C LEU A 135 8.28 -53.00 -7.81
N ASP A 136 7.33 -53.30 -8.70
CA ASP A 136 6.57 -52.26 -9.40
C ASP A 136 5.56 -51.57 -8.47
N GLU A 137 4.95 -52.27 -7.54
CA GLU A 137 4.01 -51.74 -6.55
C GLU A 137 4.76 -50.96 -5.47
N VAL A 138 5.93 -51.48 -5.05
CA VAL A 138 6.85 -50.78 -4.15
C VAL A 138 7.33 -49.47 -4.74
N SER A 139 7.69 -49.44 -6.03
CA SER A 139 8.08 -48.23 -6.72
C SER A 139 6.97 -47.18 -6.73
N LYS A 140 5.74 -47.57 -7.02
CA LYS A 140 4.56 -46.67 -7.03
C LYS A 140 4.26 -46.11 -5.63
N ALA A 141 4.43 -46.93 -4.62
CA ALA A 141 4.24 -46.52 -3.21
C ALA A 141 5.31 -45.52 -2.78
N VAL A 142 6.58 -45.72 -3.15
CA VAL A 142 7.70 -44.80 -2.90
C VAL A 142 7.50 -43.46 -3.65
N GLU A 143 7.06 -43.51 -4.90
CA GLU A 143 6.72 -42.29 -5.66
C GLU A 143 5.60 -41.49 -4.94
N SER A 144 4.56 -42.19 -4.46
CA SER A 144 3.46 -41.56 -3.70
C SER A 144 3.94 -40.94 -2.38
N ILE A 145 4.89 -41.57 -1.69
CA ILE A 145 5.55 -41.03 -0.49
C ILE A 145 6.32 -39.73 -0.85
N ASN A 146 7.07 -39.76 -1.94
CA ASN A 146 7.83 -38.58 -2.40
C ASN A 146 6.91 -37.40 -2.77
N ASP A 147 5.79 -37.68 -3.44
CA ASP A 147 4.76 -36.67 -3.77
C ASP A 147 4.16 -36.04 -2.51
N GLU A 148 3.84 -36.83 -1.47
CA GLU A 148 3.32 -36.31 -0.21
C GLU A 148 4.36 -35.55 0.62
N ALA A 149 5.62 -35.97 0.58
CA ALA A 149 6.72 -35.22 1.17
C ALA A 149 6.92 -33.84 0.49
N GLY A 150 6.81 -33.79 -0.83
CA GLY A 150 6.81 -32.54 -1.60
C GLY A 150 5.64 -31.61 -1.22
N ARG A 151 4.44 -32.15 -0.99
CA ARG A 151 3.31 -31.36 -0.49
C ARG A 151 3.56 -30.80 0.91
N ALA A 152 4.11 -31.60 1.81
CA ALA A 152 4.45 -31.15 3.17
C ALA A 152 5.49 -30.01 3.13
N ALA A 153 6.52 -30.15 2.30
CA ALA A 153 7.53 -29.10 2.10
C ALA A 153 6.89 -27.79 1.58
N ALA A 154 6.01 -27.87 0.59
CA ALA A 154 5.30 -26.71 0.05
C ALA A 154 4.43 -25.99 1.11
N ILE A 155 3.81 -26.76 2.04
CA ILE A 155 3.06 -26.17 3.15
C ILE A 155 4.00 -25.41 4.09
N ILE A 156 5.15 -25.99 4.43
CA ILE A 156 6.17 -25.36 5.30
C ILE A 156 6.68 -24.08 4.67
N ASP A 157 7.02 -24.09 3.39
CA ASP A 157 7.51 -22.90 2.68
C ASP A 157 6.47 -21.78 2.63
N ARG A 158 5.19 -22.11 2.42
CA ARG A 158 4.08 -21.15 2.49
C ARG A 158 3.99 -20.48 3.86
N VAL A 159 4.06 -21.27 4.93
CA VAL A 159 4.01 -20.75 6.30
C VAL A 159 5.22 -19.88 6.62
N ARG A 160 6.40 -20.31 6.19
CA ARG A 160 7.64 -19.58 6.39
C ARG A 160 7.61 -18.22 5.69
N THR A 161 7.17 -18.17 4.45
CA THR A 161 7.02 -16.93 3.66
C THR A 161 6.03 -15.99 4.34
N TYR A 162 4.90 -16.52 4.81
CA TYR A 162 3.88 -15.75 5.51
C TYR A 162 4.35 -15.24 6.88
N SER A 163 5.13 -16.03 7.64
CA SER A 163 5.60 -15.68 8.98
C SER A 163 6.80 -14.73 8.99
N GLN A 164 7.61 -14.71 7.93
CA GLN A 164 8.81 -13.87 7.87
C GLN A 164 8.54 -12.40 7.55
N GLY A 165 7.32 -12.02 7.20
CA GLY A 165 6.92 -10.63 7.03
C GLY A 165 7.67 -9.83 5.96
N ARG A 166 8.44 -10.52 5.10
CA ARG A 166 9.15 -9.92 3.97
C ARG A 166 8.26 -9.88 2.73
N SER A 167 7.10 -9.22 2.85
CA SER A 167 6.32 -8.89 1.66
C SER A 167 6.99 -7.68 0.99
N GLU A 168 7.73 -7.92 -0.06
CA GLU A 168 8.28 -6.87 -0.92
C GLU A 168 7.28 -6.58 -2.04
N ARG A 169 6.27 -5.79 -1.71
CA ARG A 169 5.31 -5.34 -2.72
C ARG A 169 6.01 -4.48 -3.76
N ARG A 170 5.75 -4.78 -5.01
CA ARG A 170 6.26 -4.04 -6.17
C ARG A 170 5.24 -4.04 -7.30
N ALA A 171 5.47 -3.22 -8.31
CA ALA A 171 4.71 -3.31 -9.55
C ALA A 171 5.02 -4.66 -10.24
N VAL A 172 3.98 -5.45 -10.48
CA VAL A 172 4.06 -6.77 -11.12
C VAL A 172 3.13 -6.75 -12.33
N GLU A 173 3.66 -7.08 -13.51
CA GLU A 173 2.81 -7.29 -14.68
C GLU A 173 2.04 -8.61 -14.51
N PHE A 174 0.71 -8.48 -14.35
CA PHE A 174 -0.14 -9.62 -13.96
C PHE A 174 -0.17 -10.71 -15.03
N SER A 175 -0.21 -10.33 -16.31
CA SER A 175 -0.26 -11.30 -17.41
C SER A 175 0.99 -12.20 -17.43
N ASP A 176 2.17 -11.64 -17.19
CA ASP A 176 3.42 -12.39 -17.20
C ASP A 176 3.47 -13.35 -16.00
N ALA A 177 3.15 -12.85 -14.79
CA ALA A 177 3.06 -13.69 -13.60
C ALA A 177 2.03 -14.82 -13.73
N LEU A 178 0.89 -14.55 -14.40
CA LEU A 178 -0.13 -15.55 -14.69
C LEU A 178 0.41 -16.66 -15.59
N HIS A 179 1.10 -16.32 -16.67
CA HIS A 179 1.67 -17.31 -17.59
C HIS A 179 2.73 -18.17 -16.90
N ASP A 180 3.60 -17.56 -16.10
CA ASP A 180 4.63 -18.27 -15.34
C ASP A 180 4.01 -19.25 -14.34
N ALA A 181 3.05 -18.79 -13.55
CA ALA A 181 2.35 -19.63 -12.57
C ALA A 181 1.59 -20.79 -13.20
N VAL A 182 0.89 -20.56 -14.32
CA VAL A 182 0.20 -21.62 -15.08
C VAL A 182 1.20 -22.63 -15.63
N THR A 183 2.33 -22.18 -16.17
CA THR A 183 3.37 -23.06 -16.70
C THR A 183 3.97 -23.94 -15.62
N GLN A 184 4.32 -23.38 -14.47
CA GLN A 184 4.82 -24.12 -13.32
C GLN A 184 3.77 -25.09 -12.77
N PHE A 185 2.53 -24.66 -12.65
CA PHE A 185 1.43 -25.51 -12.17
C PHE A 185 1.19 -26.70 -13.11
N HIS A 186 1.20 -26.48 -14.43
CA HIS A 186 1.00 -27.51 -15.45
C HIS A 186 2.13 -28.57 -15.45
N ALA A 187 3.33 -28.22 -15.02
CA ALA A 187 4.42 -29.17 -14.85
C ALA A 187 4.15 -30.18 -13.72
N THR A 188 3.29 -29.83 -12.74
CA THR A 188 2.92 -30.74 -11.63
C THR A 188 1.98 -31.85 -12.09
N ARG A 189 1.95 -32.96 -11.34
CA ARG A 189 0.98 -34.06 -11.57
C ARG A 189 -0.46 -33.58 -11.52
N ARG A 190 -0.77 -32.66 -10.59
CA ARG A 190 -2.12 -32.13 -10.42
C ARG A 190 -2.54 -31.26 -11.60
N GLY A 191 -1.65 -30.40 -12.10
CA GLY A 191 -1.92 -29.54 -13.26
C GLY A 191 -2.20 -30.29 -14.54
N ARG A 192 -1.74 -31.55 -14.65
CA ARG A 192 -2.00 -32.44 -15.80
C ARG A 192 -3.35 -33.15 -15.75
N LEU A 193 -4.12 -33.04 -14.67
CA LEU A 193 -5.43 -33.67 -14.52
C LEU A 193 -6.55 -32.92 -15.25
N ALA A 194 -6.32 -31.69 -15.72
CA ALA A 194 -7.27 -30.94 -16.49
C ALA A 194 -6.54 -30.09 -17.57
N ARG A 195 -7.22 -29.86 -18.67
CA ARG A 195 -6.72 -28.98 -19.73
C ARG A 195 -6.96 -27.52 -19.32
N ILE A 196 -5.89 -26.72 -19.21
CA ILE A 196 -5.98 -25.29 -18.97
C ILE A 196 -6.11 -24.56 -20.30
N VAL A 197 -7.14 -23.75 -20.45
CA VAL A 197 -7.48 -23.00 -21.66
C VAL A 197 -7.45 -21.51 -21.32
N PHE A 198 -6.63 -20.76 -22.03
CA PHE A 198 -6.61 -19.31 -21.89
C PHE A 198 -7.67 -18.68 -22.80
N GLY A 199 -8.47 -17.80 -22.22
CA GLY A 199 -9.33 -16.87 -22.95
C GLY A 199 -8.61 -15.54 -23.19
N ARG A 200 -9.32 -14.43 -22.96
CA ARG A 200 -8.76 -13.09 -23.08
C ARG A 200 -7.80 -12.80 -21.92
N ILE A 201 -6.59 -12.32 -22.25
CA ILE A 201 -5.57 -11.91 -21.29
C ILE A 201 -5.18 -10.45 -21.57
N ASP A 202 -5.69 -9.55 -20.77
CA ASP A 202 -5.35 -8.13 -20.82
C ASP A 202 -4.08 -7.86 -20.00
N ARG A 203 -3.33 -6.80 -20.36
CA ARG A 203 -2.11 -6.39 -19.65
C ARG A 203 -2.41 -5.35 -18.59
N GLY A 204 -1.62 -5.39 -17.52
CA GLY A 204 -1.62 -4.36 -16.48
C GLY A 204 -0.81 -4.72 -15.27
N GLU A 205 -0.31 -3.68 -14.61
CA GLU A 205 0.49 -3.81 -13.40
C GLU A 205 -0.37 -3.69 -12.14
N VAL A 206 -0.10 -4.55 -11.16
CA VAL A 206 -0.70 -4.53 -9.83
C VAL A 206 0.40 -4.35 -8.77
N TRP A 207 0.07 -3.69 -7.65
CA TRP A 207 1.01 -3.47 -6.54
C TRP A 207 0.89 -4.59 -5.52
N ILE A 208 1.67 -5.64 -5.69
CA ILE A 208 1.58 -6.87 -4.91
C ILE A 208 2.97 -7.51 -4.74
N ASP A 209 3.13 -8.35 -3.71
CA ASP A 209 4.27 -9.26 -3.65
C ASP A 209 4.11 -10.34 -4.74
N PRO A 210 5.11 -10.57 -5.61
CA PRO A 210 5.03 -11.61 -6.64
C PRO A 210 4.66 -12.99 -6.11
N LEU A 211 5.14 -13.36 -4.92
CA LEU A 211 4.80 -14.63 -4.28
C LEU A 211 3.33 -14.70 -3.86
N ASP A 212 2.76 -13.59 -3.36
CA ASP A 212 1.34 -13.53 -3.02
C ASP A 212 0.46 -13.69 -4.27
N LEU A 213 0.87 -13.07 -5.39
CA LEU A 213 0.16 -13.20 -6.67
C LEU A 213 0.23 -14.65 -7.20
N GLU A 214 1.41 -15.27 -7.17
CA GLU A 214 1.61 -16.68 -7.54
C GLU A 214 0.74 -17.59 -6.67
N LEU A 215 0.69 -17.38 -5.36
CA LEU A 215 -0.14 -18.14 -4.44
C LEU A 215 -1.63 -18.01 -4.74
N ILE A 216 -2.12 -16.81 -5.07
CA ILE A 216 -3.50 -16.60 -5.51
C ILE A 216 -3.79 -17.46 -6.73
N ILE A 217 -2.96 -17.36 -7.77
CA ILE A 217 -3.17 -18.06 -9.05
C ILE A 217 -3.15 -19.58 -8.85
N ILE A 218 -2.11 -20.11 -8.18
CA ILE A 218 -1.97 -21.56 -7.96
C ILE A 218 -3.12 -22.13 -7.14
N ASN A 219 -3.59 -21.41 -6.09
CA ASN A 219 -4.73 -21.89 -5.30
C ASN A 219 -6.03 -21.94 -6.11
N LEU A 220 -6.28 -20.93 -6.96
CA LEU A 220 -7.46 -20.94 -7.83
C LEU A 220 -7.40 -22.08 -8.85
N LEU A 221 -6.26 -22.24 -9.54
CA LEU A 221 -6.05 -23.33 -10.51
C LEU A 221 -6.23 -24.70 -9.85
N ALA A 222 -5.63 -24.90 -8.68
CA ALA A 222 -5.74 -26.15 -7.95
C ALA A 222 -7.18 -26.48 -7.58
N ASN A 223 -7.96 -25.49 -7.15
CA ASN A 223 -9.38 -25.70 -6.83
C ASN A 223 -10.22 -26.02 -8.05
N ALA A 224 -9.98 -25.32 -9.16
CA ALA A 224 -10.67 -25.55 -10.43
C ALA A 224 -10.36 -26.94 -11.01
N VAL A 225 -9.09 -27.37 -11.02
CA VAL A 225 -8.68 -28.71 -11.46
C VAL A 225 -9.32 -29.80 -10.58
N ASP A 226 -9.34 -29.62 -9.27
CA ASP A 226 -9.99 -30.57 -8.37
C ASP A 226 -11.51 -30.68 -8.57
N ALA A 227 -12.16 -29.60 -8.94
CA ALA A 227 -13.57 -29.61 -9.26
C ALA A 227 -13.84 -30.37 -10.60
N ALA A 228 -12.99 -30.14 -11.59
CA ALA A 228 -13.13 -30.70 -12.92
C ALA A 228 -12.60 -32.15 -13.09
N LYS A 229 -11.68 -32.64 -12.26
CA LYS A 229 -10.92 -33.90 -12.46
C LYS A 229 -11.75 -35.17 -12.72
N ASN A 230 -13.02 -35.19 -12.34
CA ASN A 230 -13.91 -36.36 -12.45
C ASN A 230 -14.91 -36.25 -13.61
N VAL A 231 -14.84 -35.19 -14.44
CA VAL A 231 -15.68 -35.09 -15.66
C VAL A 231 -14.96 -35.73 -16.85
N GLU A 232 -15.67 -36.07 -17.91
CA GLU A 232 -15.14 -36.78 -19.07
C GLU A 232 -14.03 -35.99 -19.80
N ASP A 233 -14.14 -34.64 -19.89
CA ASP A 233 -13.14 -33.75 -20.49
C ASP A 233 -12.85 -32.60 -19.51
N PRO A 234 -11.91 -32.81 -18.56
CA PRO A 234 -11.63 -31.80 -17.52
C PRO A 234 -11.00 -30.55 -18.12
N ARG A 235 -11.66 -29.39 -17.94
CA ARG A 235 -11.18 -28.09 -18.46
C ARG A 235 -11.22 -27.05 -17.38
N VAL A 236 -10.20 -26.19 -17.39
CA VAL A 236 -10.12 -24.97 -16.60
C VAL A 236 -9.88 -23.81 -17.54
N PHE A 237 -10.78 -22.84 -17.54
CA PHE A 237 -10.69 -21.61 -18.35
C PHE A 237 -10.10 -20.50 -17.49
N VAL A 238 -9.13 -19.76 -18.04
CA VAL A 238 -8.44 -18.67 -17.36
C VAL A 238 -8.52 -17.42 -18.21
N GLU A 239 -9.06 -16.35 -17.65
CA GLU A 239 -9.15 -15.05 -18.31
C GLU A 239 -8.64 -13.95 -17.35
N LEU A 240 -8.00 -12.94 -17.90
CA LEU A 240 -7.56 -11.74 -17.19
C LEU A 240 -8.12 -10.52 -17.89
N LEU A 241 -9.09 -9.87 -17.30
CA LEU A 241 -9.86 -8.79 -17.91
C LEU A 241 -9.52 -7.46 -17.23
N ARG A 242 -9.24 -6.44 -18.03
CA ARG A 242 -9.05 -5.09 -17.51
C ARG A 242 -10.39 -4.36 -17.47
N ILE A 243 -10.79 -3.97 -16.27
CA ILE A 243 -11.99 -3.17 -16.03
C ILE A 243 -11.60 -1.69 -15.96
N PRO A 244 -12.16 -0.85 -16.84
CA PRO A 244 -11.86 0.57 -16.81
C PRO A 244 -12.38 1.22 -15.52
N GLY A 245 -11.61 2.15 -14.96
CA GLY A 245 -12.07 2.94 -13.84
C GLY A 245 -13.28 3.81 -14.18
N SER A 246 -14.10 4.09 -13.20
CA SER A 246 -15.21 5.05 -13.27
C SER A 246 -14.95 6.19 -12.25
N PRO A 247 -15.73 7.29 -12.26
CA PRO A 247 -15.61 8.34 -11.24
C PRO A 247 -15.76 7.85 -9.79
N ALA A 248 -16.35 6.65 -9.60
CA ALA A 248 -16.61 6.04 -8.30
C ALA A 248 -15.71 4.82 -8.00
N SER A 249 -14.91 4.32 -8.96
CA SER A 249 -14.05 3.15 -8.80
C SER A 249 -12.76 3.26 -9.61
N GLU A 250 -11.66 2.81 -9.04
CA GLU A 250 -10.37 2.72 -9.75
C GLU A 250 -10.42 1.63 -10.83
N ALA A 251 -9.51 1.74 -11.83
CA ALA A 251 -9.32 0.67 -12.80
C ALA A 251 -8.80 -0.59 -12.10
N ALA A 252 -9.25 -1.76 -12.53
CA ALA A 252 -8.90 -3.03 -11.92
C ALA A 252 -8.58 -4.09 -12.98
N LEU A 253 -7.87 -5.13 -12.55
CA LEU A 253 -7.71 -6.39 -13.26
C LEU A 253 -8.54 -7.47 -12.58
N GLU A 254 -9.33 -8.20 -13.33
CA GLU A 254 -10.15 -9.32 -12.88
C GLU A 254 -9.57 -10.62 -13.43
N LEU A 255 -9.08 -11.49 -12.54
CA LEU A 255 -8.69 -12.86 -12.87
C LEU A 255 -9.90 -13.77 -12.71
N HIS A 256 -10.35 -14.36 -13.79
CA HIS A 256 -11.40 -15.36 -13.83
C HIS A 256 -10.78 -16.74 -14.00
N VAL A 257 -11.06 -17.64 -13.07
CA VAL A 257 -10.69 -19.06 -13.17
C VAL A 257 -11.96 -19.88 -13.07
N SER A 258 -12.36 -20.48 -14.19
CA SER A 258 -13.61 -21.22 -14.33
C SER A 258 -13.32 -22.71 -14.52
N ASP A 259 -14.04 -23.55 -13.82
CA ASP A 259 -14.03 -25.00 -14.04
C ASP A 259 -15.30 -25.49 -14.77
N ASN A 260 -15.22 -26.65 -15.36
CA ASN A 260 -16.38 -27.37 -15.91
C ASN A 260 -16.80 -28.54 -15.01
N GLY A 261 -16.53 -28.44 -13.72
CA GLY A 261 -16.93 -29.43 -12.73
C GLY A 261 -18.45 -29.54 -12.57
N PRO A 262 -18.94 -30.52 -11.78
CA PRO A 262 -20.35 -30.71 -11.56
C PRO A 262 -20.94 -29.56 -10.73
N ARG A 263 -22.23 -29.28 -10.98
CA ARG A 263 -22.98 -28.28 -10.23
C ARG A 263 -23.02 -28.63 -8.74
N ILE A 264 -22.69 -27.66 -7.90
CA ILE A 264 -22.88 -27.76 -6.46
C ILE A 264 -24.24 -27.18 -6.05
N SER A 265 -24.76 -27.61 -4.91
CA SER A 265 -26.02 -27.10 -4.35
C SER A 265 -25.96 -25.59 -4.12
N ASP A 266 -27.12 -24.92 -4.10
CA ASP A 266 -27.18 -23.48 -3.89
C ASP A 266 -26.69 -23.10 -2.48
N ASP A 267 -26.99 -23.90 -1.45
CA ASP A 267 -26.45 -23.71 -0.09
C ASP A 267 -24.92 -23.81 -0.06
N ALA A 268 -24.34 -24.78 -0.79
CA ALA A 268 -22.89 -24.92 -0.89
C ALA A 268 -22.27 -23.74 -1.66
N PHE A 269 -22.91 -23.25 -2.71
CA PHE A 269 -22.47 -22.10 -3.47
C PHE A 269 -22.51 -20.82 -2.62
N ASP A 270 -23.60 -20.57 -1.90
CA ASP A 270 -23.78 -19.39 -1.04
C ASP A 270 -22.80 -19.37 0.14
N SER A 271 -22.29 -20.54 0.51
CA SER A 271 -21.28 -20.69 1.55
C SER A 271 -19.86 -20.49 1.02
N LEU A 272 -19.64 -20.50 -0.31
CA LEU A 272 -18.31 -20.27 -0.89
C LEU A 272 -17.78 -18.92 -0.42
N GLY A 273 -16.64 -18.99 0.21
CA GLY A 273 -15.93 -17.80 0.65
C GLY A 273 -16.53 -17.06 1.85
N LYS A 274 -17.65 -17.48 2.47
CA LYS A 274 -18.24 -16.81 3.65
C LYS A 274 -17.70 -17.28 5.00
N ARG A 275 -17.11 -18.49 5.07
CA ARG A 275 -16.54 -19.08 6.30
C ARG A 275 -15.39 -20.02 5.95
N LEU A 276 -14.56 -20.34 6.95
CA LEU A 276 -13.72 -21.56 6.95
C LEU A 276 -14.63 -22.77 6.69
N LEU A 277 -14.81 -23.09 5.42
CA LEU A 277 -15.60 -24.24 5.03
C LEU A 277 -14.87 -25.49 5.49
N LYS A 278 -15.49 -26.28 6.36
CA LYS A 278 -15.15 -27.71 6.41
C LYS A 278 -15.29 -28.20 4.97
N SER A 279 -14.16 -28.50 4.33
CA SER A 279 -14.17 -29.06 2.99
C SER A 279 -15.10 -30.28 3.00
N THR A 280 -16.04 -30.32 2.08
CA THR A 280 -16.87 -31.52 1.84
C THR A 280 -16.09 -32.62 1.13
N LYS A 281 -14.80 -32.35 0.74
CA LYS A 281 -13.91 -33.28 0.09
C LYS A 281 -13.10 -34.04 1.12
N PRO A 282 -12.95 -35.37 1.03
CA PRO A 282 -11.99 -36.14 1.82
C PRO A 282 -10.59 -35.54 1.57
N GLY A 283 -9.97 -34.94 2.58
CA GLY A 283 -8.62 -34.36 2.52
C GLY A 283 -8.50 -32.91 2.07
N GLY A 284 -9.59 -32.19 1.82
CA GLY A 284 -9.56 -30.76 1.47
C GLY A 284 -10.03 -29.87 2.63
N LEU A 285 -9.22 -28.93 3.09
CA LEU A 285 -9.49 -28.11 4.29
C LEU A 285 -10.22 -26.79 4.01
N GLY A 286 -10.55 -26.50 2.75
CA GLY A 286 -11.21 -25.23 2.39
C GLY A 286 -10.33 -23.99 2.59
N LEU A 287 -9.03 -24.15 2.83
CA LEU A 287 -8.10 -23.06 3.15
C LEU A 287 -7.60 -22.30 1.92
N GLY A 288 -7.50 -22.95 0.78
CA GLY A 288 -7.01 -22.30 -0.44
C GLY A 288 -7.77 -21.03 -0.77
N LEU A 289 -9.09 -21.05 -0.65
CA LEU A 289 -9.95 -19.89 -0.92
C LEU A 289 -9.88 -18.83 0.19
N SER A 290 -9.67 -19.21 1.44
CA SER A 290 -9.47 -18.24 2.53
C SER A 290 -8.13 -17.53 2.42
N ILE A 291 -7.08 -18.23 1.97
CA ILE A 291 -5.78 -17.62 1.65
C ILE A 291 -5.93 -16.63 0.49
N VAL A 292 -6.55 -17.05 -0.62
CA VAL A 292 -6.79 -16.16 -1.77
C VAL A 292 -7.54 -14.90 -1.34
N ARG A 293 -8.58 -15.06 -0.52
CA ARG A 293 -9.34 -13.91 0.00
C ARG A 293 -8.46 -12.96 0.79
N THR A 294 -7.73 -13.47 1.78
CA THR A 294 -6.85 -12.65 2.64
C THR A 294 -5.79 -11.93 1.81
N LEU A 295 -5.16 -12.62 0.85
CA LEU A 295 -4.15 -12.01 -0.01
C LEU A 295 -4.74 -10.94 -0.93
N ALA A 296 -5.92 -11.18 -1.50
CA ALA A 296 -6.62 -10.19 -2.32
C ALA A 296 -7.03 -8.96 -1.49
N GLU A 297 -7.63 -9.17 -0.31
CA GLU A 297 -8.04 -8.08 0.60
C GLU A 297 -6.85 -7.25 1.09
N ASN A 298 -5.70 -7.87 1.33
CA ASN A 298 -4.46 -7.17 1.67
C ASN A 298 -4.00 -6.21 0.56
N CYS A 299 -4.38 -6.47 -0.69
CA CYS A 299 -4.08 -5.61 -1.85
C CYS A 299 -5.29 -4.73 -2.25
N VAL A 300 -6.21 -4.46 -1.31
CA VAL A 300 -7.45 -3.68 -1.56
C VAL A 300 -8.30 -4.31 -2.68
N GLY A 301 -8.11 -5.60 -2.92
CA GLY A 301 -8.87 -6.39 -3.88
C GLY A 301 -10.02 -7.15 -3.23
N ARG A 302 -10.64 -8.04 -4.00
CA ARG A 302 -11.73 -8.91 -3.52
C ARG A 302 -11.75 -10.25 -4.25
N LEU A 303 -12.31 -11.27 -3.59
CA LEU A 303 -12.63 -12.57 -4.15
C LEU A 303 -14.15 -12.74 -4.19
N SER A 304 -14.69 -13.12 -5.34
CA SER A 304 -16.09 -13.46 -5.55
C SER A 304 -16.23 -14.75 -6.36
N PHE A 305 -17.45 -15.31 -6.39
CA PHE A 305 -17.74 -16.52 -7.13
C PHE A 305 -18.99 -16.32 -7.97
N GLU A 306 -18.96 -16.88 -9.19
CA GLU A 306 -20.06 -16.87 -10.12
C GLU A 306 -20.31 -18.30 -10.64
N ARG A 307 -21.52 -18.58 -11.11
CA ARG A 307 -21.78 -19.84 -11.82
C ARG A 307 -21.23 -19.71 -13.22
N SER A 308 -20.45 -20.71 -13.65
CA SER A 308 -19.97 -20.79 -15.03
C SER A 308 -21.13 -20.96 -16.00
N ALA A 309 -20.92 -20.70 -17.27
CA ALA A 309 -21.91 -20.92 -18.36
C ALA A 309 -22.37 -22.40 -18.48
N GLY A 310 -21.64 -23.34 -17.84
CA GLY A 310 -22.02 -24.73 -17.60
C GLY A 310 -22.44 -24.97 -16.15
N ASP A 311 -22.16 -26.17 -15.65
CA ASP A 311 -22.46 -26.54 -14.25
C ASP A 311 -21.36 -26.13 -13.25
N GLY A 312 -20.20 -25.70 -13.72
CA GLY A 312 -19.03 -25.35 -12.92
C GLY A 312 -19.11 -24.01 -12.20
N ILE A 313 -17.99 -23.60 -11.61
CA ILE A 313 -17.83 -22.38 -10.85
C ILE A 313 -16.74 -21.51 -11.48
N THR A 314 -16.96 -20.20 -11.50
CA THR A 314 -15.95 -19.19 -11.79
C THR A 314 -15.54 -18.50 -10.51
N ALA A 315 -14.28 -18.59 -10.12
CA ALA A 315 -13.70 -17.77 -9.08
C ALA A 315 -13.13 -16.48 -9.70
N VAL A 316 -13.51 -15.33 -9.17
CA VAL A 316 -13.13 -14.01 -9.68
C VAL A 316 -12.32 -13.28 -8.61
N VAL A 317 -11.08 -12.97 -8.91
CA VAL A 317 -10.21 -12.12 -8.07
C VAL A 317 -10.04 -10.77 -8.77
N VAL A 318 -10.37 -9.70 -8.05
CA VAL A 318 -10.24 -8.32 -8.52
C VAL A 318 -9.09 -7.66 -7.78
N LEU A 319 -8.11 -7.12 -8.52
CA LEU A 319 -7.00 -6.35 -7.95
C LEU A 319 -6.94 -4.96 -8.61
N PRO A 320 -6.69 -3.88 -7.84
CA PRO A 320 -6.58 -2.53 -8.41
C PRO A 320 -5.34 -2.43 -9.31
N VAL A 321 -5.49 -1.75 -10.46
CA VAL A 321 -4.39 -1.44 -11.38
C VAL A 321 -3.59 -0.27 -10.82
N MET A 322 -2.28 -0.38 -10.85
CA MET A 322 -1.40 0.70 -10.46
C MET A 322 -1.50 1.89 -11.43
N HIS A 323 -1.84 3.06 -10.91
CA HIS A 323 -1.81 4.29 -11.72
C HIS A 323 -0.36 4.83 -11.78
N SER A 324 0.08 5.19 -12.98
CA SER A 324 1.45 5.68 -13.25
C SER A 324 1.88 6.93 -12.44
N LYS A 325 1.00 7.51 -11.62
CA LYS A 325 1.30 8.63 -10.72
C LYS A 325 1.95 8.22 -9.39
N GLU A 326 1.81 6.98 -8.95
CA GLU A 326 2.39 6.49 -7.68
C GLU A 326 3.81 5.95 -7.85
N ALA A 327 4.18 5.51 -9.06
CA ALA A 327 5.54 5.05 -9.38
C ALA A 327 6.64 6.14 -9.24
N LYS A 328 6.28 7.42 -9.06
CA LYS A 328 7.21 8.54 -8.89
C LYS A 328 7.40 8.99 -7.43
N ARG A 329 6.79 8.32 -6.45
CA ARG A 329 6.86 8.67 -5.02
C ARG A 329 7.56 7.63 -4.13
N SER A 330 8.08 6.55 -4.72
CA SER A 330 8.90 5.54 -4.01
C SER A 330 10.36 5.75 -4.28
#